data_b199add70f7a1ef5bea3535275fc9960
#
_entry.id   b199add70f7a1ef5bea3535275fc9960
#
_cell.length_a   1.000
_cell.length_b   1.000
_cell.length_c   1.000
_cell.angle_alpha   90.00
_cell.angle_beta   90.00
_cell.angle_gamma   90.00
#
_symmetry.space_group_name_H-M   'P 1'
#
loop_
_entity.id
_entity.type
_entity.pdbx_description
1 polymer ?
#
loop_
_entity_poly.entity_id
_entity_poly.type
_entity_poly.pdbx_seq_one_letter_code
_entity_poly.pdbx_strand_id
1 'polypeptide(L)'
;MCGIFACHSHPDVQKFKPTALRMGKQIRHRGPDWSGNHTSNNTILVHERLSIVGVDVSSXDSGAQPLLNEDGSIALAVNGEIYNHKVLRKHLSKPYDFKTHSDCEVIIPLYMEHGIDTPKFLDGMFSWVLHDKKQDRVIAARDPIGVTTFYMGRSSETPGAVYFASELKCLHPVCDNIIAXPPGHVYDSKTDKITQYFTPKWLVEPSNIPTTPVDLKTLRTKFERAVRKRLMAEVPYGVLLSGGLDSSLVASIAQRETLRLQAAHNAQQEQNGFADGEEELAGIDEDYKLNTVPVLSQLNSFSIGLPGAPDSKAALEVAKFLGTKHHNLTFTIQEGLDALSDVIFHLETYDVTTIRASTPMFLLSRKIKAMGIKMVLSGEGSDEIFGGYLYFHNAPDKKAFHEETVRRVRNLHLADCLRANKSTSAWGLEARVPFLDKEFLEYSMNIDPESKLIDKDHIEKYIIRKAFDTSDEPGEKPYLPDNILWRQKEQFSDGVGYGWIDALKDNAELHVSDEDMKNPKAEWGDDIPDTKEAYWYRCMFDEHFXPYCASTVMRWTPTWSKQTDPSGRAIAAHAQKYDHAA
;
A
#
# COMPACT_ATOMS: atom_id res chain seq x y z
N MET A 1 2.35 7.92 5.51
CA MET A 1 2.34 8.36 4.10
C MET A 1 2.01 9.83 4.02
N CYS A 2 2.91 10.58 3.43
CA CYS A 2 2.75 12.02 3.29
C CYS A 2 1.59 12.37 2.37
N GLY A 3 1.33 13.66 2.22
CA GLY A 3 0.30 14.16 1.31
C GLY A 3 0.86 15.23 0.40
N ILE A 4 0.42 15.19 -0.86
CA ILE A 4 0.84 16.13 -1.90
C ILE A 4 -0.40 16.77 -2.53
N PHE A 5 -0.32 18.07 -2.81
CA PHE A 5 -1.19 18.76 -3.75
C PHE A 5 -0.31 19.63 -4.64
N ALA A 6 -0.58 19.63 -5.94
CA ALA A 6 0.23 20.41 -6.88
C ALA A 6 -0.63 20.93 -8.03
N CYS A 7 -0.25 22.09 -8.57
CA CYS A 7 -0.85 22.63 -9.78
C CYS A 7 0.23 23.24 -10.64
N HIS A 8 0.20 22.92 -11.93
CA HIS A 8 1.15 23.45 -12.91
C HIS A 8 0.40 24.14 -14.04
N SER A 9 1.01 25.22 -14.54
CA SER A 9 0.46 25.99 -15.65
C SER A 9 -0.84 26.67 -15.29
N HIS A 10 -0.97 27.13 -14.05
CA HIS A 10 -2.12 27.87 -13.61
C HIS A 10 -2.03 29.31 -14.14
N PRO A 11 -3.12 29.88 -14.66
CA PRO A 11 -3.07 31.24 -15.22
C PRO A 11 -2.79 32.33 -14.19
N ASP A 12 -3.09 32.10 -12.91
CA ASP A 12 -2.81 33.08 -11.86
C ASP A 12 -2.53 32.35 -10.55
N VAL A 13 -1.30 31.83 -10.42
CA VAL A 13 -0.95 30.98 -9.31
C VAL A 13 -0.95 31.75 -7.97
N GLN A 14 -0.63 33.05 -7.99
CA GLN A 14 -0.63 33.82 -6.76
C GLN A 14 -2.04 33.97 -6.18
N LYS A 15 -3.01 34.20 -7.06
CA LYS A 15 -4.41 34.26 -6.63
C LYS A 15 -4.92 32.88 -6.18
N PHE A 16 -4.42 31.82 -6.81
CA PHE A 16 -4.82 30.45 -6.51
C PHE A 16 -4.18 29.93 -5.21
N LYS A 17 -3.06 30.49 -4.78
CA LYS A 17 -2.29 29.95 -3.66
C LYS A 17 -3.11 29.69 -2.40
N PRO A 18 -3.97 30.62 -1.93
CA PRO A 18 -4.77 30.30 -0.73
C PRO A 18 -5.64 29.06 -0.93
N THR A 19 -6.22 28.87 -2.10
CA THR A 19 -7.01 27.67 -2.40
C THR A 19 -6.12 26.43 -2.38
N ALA A 20 -4.93 26.51 -2.98
CA ALA A 20 -3.98 25.38 -2.99
C ALA A 20 -3.62 24.97 -1.57
N LEU A 21 -3.39 25.94 -0.69
CA LEU A 21 -3.06 25.64 0.70
C LEU A 21 -4.23 24.99 1.43
N ARG A 22 -5.46 25.43 1.15
CA ARG A 22 -6.65 24.78 1.72
C ARG A 22 -6.79 23.35 1.22
N MET A 23 -6.50 23.10 -0.06
CA MET A 23 -6.56 21.74 -0.61
C MET A 23 -5.51 20.85 0.07
N GLY A 24 -4.30 21.38 0.30
CA GLY A 24 -3.28 20.65 1.03
C GLY A 24 -3.74 20.27 2.43
N LYS A 25 -4.47 21.16 3.11
CA LYS A 25 -4.97 20.87 4.45
C LYS A 25 -6.00 19.75 4.47
N GLN A 26 -6.66 19.47 3.35
CA GLN A 26 -7.59 18.35 3.25
C GLN A 26 -6.90 17.01 3.48
N ILE A 27 -5.58 16.95 3.32
CA ILE A 27 -4.82 15.72 3.52
C ILE A 27 -3.78 15.85 4.65
N ARG A 28 -4.00 16.77 5.57
CA ARG A 28 -3.12 16.91 6.72
C ARG A 28 -3.09 15.65 7.58
N HIS A 29 -4.17 14.87 7.58
CA HIS A 29 -4.21 13.60 8.30
C HIS A 29 -3.12 12.64 7.84
N ARG A 30 -2.69 12.72 6.57
CA ARG A 30 -1.62 11.87 6.03
C ARG A 30 -0.26 12.25 6.60
N GLY A 31 -0.03 13.54 6.81
CA GLY A 31 1.27 14.03 7.26
C GLY A 31 1.13 15.15 8.27
N PRO A 32 0.85 14.81 9.53
CA PRO A 32 0.59 15.84 10.54
C PRO A 32 1.83 16.48 11.14
N ASP A 33 3.04 16.03 10.77
CA ASP A 33 4.26 16.49 11.42
C ASP A 33 4.74 17.84 10.92
N TRP A 34 4.51 18.17 9.65
CA TRP A 34 4.96 19.42 9.06
C TRP A 34 4.20 19.74 7.78
N SER A 35 4.02 21.03 7.50
CA SER A 35 3.42 21.51 6.25
C SER A 35 4.43 22.39 5.53
N GLY A 36 4.54 22.20 4.20
CA GLY A 36 5.41 23.02 3.39
C GLY A 36 4.77 23.32 2.04
N ASN A 37 5.25 24.39 1.40
CA ASN A 37 4.80 24.71 0.05
C ASN A 37 5.90 25.47 -0.68
N HIS A 38 5.82 25.45 -2.01
CA HIS A 38 6.75 26.15 -2.87
C HIS A 38 6.00 26.65 -4.10
N THR A 39 6.10 27.95 -4.37
CA THR A 39 5.47 28.56 -5.54
C THR A 39 6.56 29.15 -6.43
N SER A 40 6.50 28.86 -7.72
CA SER A 40 7.47 29.34 -8.68
C SER A 40 6.80 29.45 -10.04
N ASN A 41 6.87 30.64 -10.66
CA ASN A 41 6.23 30.90 -11.95
C ASN A 41 4.73 30.57 -11.88
N ASN A 42 4.29 29.58 -12.67
CA ASN A 42 2.89 29.17 -12.79
C ASN A 42 2.58 27.89 -12.01
N THR A 43 3.43 27.51 -11.07
CA THR A 43 3.38 26.21 -10.42
C THR A 43 3.42 26.35 -8.91
N ILE A 44 2.59 25.54 -8.20
CA ILE A 44 2.65 25.45 -6.75
C ILE A 44 2.67 23.97 -6.34
N LEU A 45 3.55 23.66 -5.38
CA LEU A 45 3.65 22.36 -4.73
C LEU A 45 3.32 22.53 -3.26
N VAL A 46 2.45 21.67 -2.73
CA VAL A 46 2.08 21.67 -1.31
C VAL A 46 2.36 20.28 -0.75
N HIS A 47 2.94 20.22 0.44
CA HIS A 47 3.33 18.96 1.07
C HIS A 47 2.92 18.91 2.52
N GLU A 48 2.33 17.77 2.92
CA GLU A 48 2.01 17.46 4.32
C GLU A 48 2.86 16.27 4.71
N ARG A 49 3.75 16.46 5.69
CA ARG A 49 4.82 15.50 5.95
C ARG A 49 4.52 14.57 7.13
N LEU A 50 4.75 13.27 6.93
CA LEU A 50 4.86 12.27 7.98
C LEU A 50 6.34 11.89 8.07
N SER A 51 6.97 12.18 9.21
CA SER A 51 8.42 12.00 9.37
C SER A 51 8.74 10.59 9.83
N ILE A 52 9.36 9.78 8.95
CA ILE A 52 9.80 8.42 9.27
C ILE A 52 11.31 8.28 9.04
N VAL A 53 11.83 8.92 7.99
CA VAL A 53 13.26 9.01 7.70
C VAL A 53 13.62 10.48 7.63
N GLY A 54 14.80 10.85 8.14
CA GLY A 54 15.22 12.23 8.19
C GLY A 54 14.44 13.03 9.21
N VAL A 55 14.26 12.47 10.41
CA VAL A 55 13.44 13.09 11.45
C VAL A 55 14.22 14.04 12.35
N ASP A 56 15.51 14.20 12.11
CA ASP A 56 16.35 15.05 12.95
C ASP A 56 15.90 16.51 12.88
N VAL A 57 15.34 16.99 13.98
CA VAL A 57 14.82 18.35 14.05
C VAL A 57 15.92 19.38 14.37
N SER A 58 17.11 18.92 14.71
CA SER A 58 18.22 19.84 15.00
C SER A 58 18.73 20.53 13.74
N SER A 59 18.50 19.93 12.57
CA SER A 59 18.72 20.61 11.31
C SER A 59 17.36 20.77 10.61
N UNK A 60 17.01 21.68 10.82
CA UNK A 60 15.79 21.97 10.44
C UNK A 60 15.29 21.54 9.20
N ASP A 61 16.11 21.48 8.48
CA ASP A 61 15.68 21.21 7.13
C ASP A 61 15.78 19.74 6.73
N SER A 62 16.16 18.87 7.65
CA SER A 62 16.37 17.47 7.25
C SER A 62 15.05 16.80 6.87
N GLY A 63 14.81 16.64 5.57
CA GLY A 63 13.63 15.99 5.04
C GLY A 63 12.42 16.89 4.87
N ALA A 64 12.48 18.15 5.22
CA ALA A 64 11.36 19.08 4.99
C ALA A 64 11.13 19.23 3.49
N GLN A 65 9.85 19.24 3.10
CA GLN A 65 9.47 19.29 1.69
C GLN A 65 8.55 20.49 1.42
N PRO A 66 8.50 20.98 0.17
CA PRO A 66 9.22 20.48 -1.03
C PRO A 66 10.74 20.62 -0.92
N LEU A 67 11.44 19.62 -1.46
CA LEU A 67 12.89 19.62 -1.52
C LEU A 67 13.36 20.47 -2.70
N LEU A 68 14.47 21.19 -2.53
CA LEU A 68 15.02 22.06 -3.57
C LEU A 68 16.44 21.64 -3.90
N ASN A 69 16.85 21.83 -5.17
CA ASN A 69 18.25 21.68 -5.54
C ASN A 69 19.03 22.94 -5.12
N GLU A 70 20.34 22.96 -5.43
CA GLU A 70 21.23 23.99 -4.93
C GLU A 70 20.78 25.41 -5.27
N ASP A 71 20.41 25.65 -6.54
CA ASP A 71 20.03 27.00 -6.98
C ASP A 71 18.52 27.26 -6.88
N GLY A 72 17.75 26.30 -6.35
CA GLY A 72 16.31 26.46 -6.19
C GLY A 72 15.50 26.32 -7.46
N SER A 73 16.13 25.92 -8.56
CA SER A 73 15.43 25.83 -9.86
C SER A 73 14.61 24.56 -9.99
N ILE A 74 14.87 23.55 -9.15
CA ILE A 74 14.09 22.30 -9.14
C ILE A 74 13.48 22.13 -7.76
N ALA A 75 12.19 21.86 -7.73
CA ALA A 75 11.44 21.61 -6.50
C ALA A 75 10.74 20.26 -6.61
N LEU A 76 10.68 19.54 -5.49
CA LEU A 76 10.16 18.17 -5.47
C LEU A 76 9.29 17.94 -4.26
N ALA A 77 8.08 17.43 -4.49
CA ALA A 77 7.19 16.96 -3.42
C ALA A 77 6.98 15.46 -3.61
N VAL A 78 7.25 14.69 -2.55
CA VAL A 78 7.20 13.22 -2.62
C VAL A 78 6.34 12.68 -1.50
N ASN A 79 5.52 11.71 -1.83
CA ASN A 79 4.85 10.82 -0.88
C ASN A 79 5.42 9.41 -1.13
N GLY A 80 6.24 8.90 -0.21
CA GLY A 80 6.75 7.56 -0.37
C GLY A 80 8.12 7.33 0.23
N GLU A 81 8.68 6.17 -0.11
CA GLU A 81 9.98 5.72 0.37
C GLU A 81 10.78 5.17 -0.81
N ILE A 82 12.05 5.51 -0.86
CA ILE A 82 12.98 5.04 -1.90
C ILE A 82 14.01 4.14 -1.22
N TYR A 83 13.82 2.83 -1.34
CA TYR A 83 14.60 1.87 -0.56
C TYR A 83 16.05 1.75 -1.03
N ASN A 84 16.32 2.02 -2.32
CA ASN A 84 17.68 1.91 -2.87
C ASN A 84 18.40 3.27 -2.96
N HIS A 85 18.01 4.23 -2.11
CA HIS A 85 18.54 5.59 -2.23
C HIS A 85 20.06 5.65 -2.01
N LYS A 86 20.61 4.82 -1.13
CA LYS A 86 22.05 4.85 -0.87
C LYS A 86 22.87 4.41 -2.08
N VAL A 87 22.42 3.33 -2.73
CA VAL A 87 23.09 2.86 -3.96
C VAL A 87 23.02 3.93 -5.04
N LEU A 88 21.84 4.54 -5.19
CA LEU A 88 21.66 5.57 -6.21
C LEU A 88 22.56 6.76 -5.95
N ARG A 89 22.73 7.16 -4.67
CA ARG A 89 23.64 8.26 -4.33
C ARG A 89 25.07 7.95 -4.74
N LYS A 90 25.52 6.73 -4.52
CA LYS A 90 26.90 6.31 -4.83
C LYS A 90 27.16 6.24 -6.34
N HIS A 91 26.14 5.99 -7.14
CA HIS A 91 26.31 5.76 -8.59
C HIS A 91 25.92 6.93 -9.46
N LEU A 92 25.73 8.11 -8.88
CA LEU A 92 25.49 9.31 -9.68
C LEU A 92 26.71 9.62 -10.54
N SER A 93 26.46 10.01 -11.80
CA SER A 93 27.55 10.35 -12.73
C SER A 93 28.29 11.62 -12.33
N LYS A 94 27.56 12.55 -11.70
CA LYS A 94 28.12 13.83 -11.27
C LYS A 94 27.89 13.98 -9.76
N PRO A 95 28.83 14.59 -9.04
CA PRO A 95 28.62 14.84 -7.61
C PRO A 95 27.40 15.71 -7.39
N TYR A 96 26.66 15.40 -6.32
CA TYR A 96 25.52 16.20 -5.90
C TYR A 96 25.66 16.48 -4.41
N ASP A 97 25.46 17.72 -4.02
CA ASP A 97 25.57 18.12 -2.61
C ASP A 97 24.23 17.91 -1.92
N PHE A 98 24.06 16.76 -1.30
CA PHE A 98 22.82 16.41 -0.61
C PHE A 98 22.66 17.28 0.63
N LYS A 99 21.51 17.92 0.75
CA LYS A 99 21.20 18.85 1.85
C LYS A 99 20.48 18.16 3.00
N THR A 100 19.88 17.00 2.77
CA THR A 100 19.09 16.29 3.77
C THR A 100 19.52 14.84 3.87
N HIS A 101 19.00 14.15 4.89
CA HIS A 101 19.15 12.70 5.00
C HIS A 101 17.95 11.95 4.44
N SER A 102 17.01 12.66 3.83
CA SER A 102 15.83 12.03 3.26
C SER A 102 16.20 11.10 2.12
N ASP A 103 15.59 9.92 2.12
CA ASP A 103 15.76 8.96 1.03
C ASP A 103 15.23 9.52 -0.29
N CYS A 104 14.30 10.45 -0.24
CA CYS A 104 13.64 10.96 -1.44
C CYS A 104 14.47 12.01 -2.19
N GLU A 105 15.46 12.62 -1.53
CA GLU A 105 16.23 13.68 -2.17
C GLU A 105 16.98 13.19 -3.43
N VAL A 106 17.30 11.90 -3.49
CA VAL A 106 18.02 11.34 -4.63
C VAL A 106 17.27 11.51 -5.94
N ILE A 107 15.96 11.70 -5.90
CA ILE A 107 15.16 11.89 -7.10
C ILE A 107 15.62 13.14 -7.88
N ILE A 108 16.05 14.20 -7.18
CA ILE A 108 16.48 15.43 -7.84
C ILE A 108 17.71 15.21 -8.72
N PRO A 109 18.85 14.72 -8.17
CA PRO A 109 20.00 14.50 -9.06
C PRO A 109 19.75 13.42 -10.12
N LEU A 110 18.91 12.43 -9.84
CA LEU A 110 18.54 11.47 -10.88
C LEU A 110 17.79 12.13 -12.03
N TYR A 111 16.89 13.07 -11.71
CA TYR A 111 16.19 13.81 -12.75
C TYR A 111 17.18 14.64 -13.58
N MET A 112 18.15 15.25 -12.92
CA MET A 112 19.15 16.05 -13.63
C MET A 112 19.97 15.22 -14.62
N GLU A 113 20.16 13.92 -14.33
CA GLU A 113 20.89 13.01 -15.21
C GLU A 113 20.00 12.30 -16.22
N HIS A 114 18.78 11.92 -15.83
CA HIS A 114 17.97 10.98 -16.59
C HIS A 114 16.61 11.53 -17.05
N GLY A 115 16.20 12.70 -16.56
CA GLY A 115 14.95 13.32 -17.01
C GLY A 115 13.75 12.44 -16.76
N ILE A 116 12.97 12.19 -17.81
CA ILE A 116 11.73 11.43 -17.75
C ILE A 116 11.95 9.96 -17.36
N ASP A 117 13.16 9.45 -17.49
CA ASP A 117 13.48 8.06 -17.16
C ASP A 117 13.76 7.85 -15.66
N THR A 118 13.76 8.90 -14.88
CA THR A 118 14.07 8.82 -13.44
C THR A 118 13.32 7.71 -12.71
N PRO A 119 11.99 7.54 -12.88
CA PRO A 119 11.30 6.50 -12.09
C PRO A 119 11.79 5.08 -12.36
N LYS A 120 12.41 4.83 -13.49
CA LYS A 120 12.93 3.48 -13.80
C LYS A 120 14.02 3.03 -12.83
N PHE A 121 14.72 3.97 -12.20
CA PHE A 121 15.85 3.67 -11.31
C PHE A 121 15.41 3.45 -9.85
N LEU A 122 14.19 3.82 -9.51
CA LEU A 122 13.74 3.84 -8.13
C LEU A 122 13.17 2.49 -7.70
N ASP A 123 13.65 1.98 -6.56
CA ASP A 123 13.06 0.83 -5.90
C ASP A 123 12.35 1.35 -4.66
N GLY A 124 11.02 1.41 -4.73
CA GLY A 124 10.28 1.97 -3.63
C GLY A 124 8.79 2.06 -3.92
N MET A 125 8.11 2.72 -3.01
CA MET A 125 6.71 3.09 -3.20
C MET A 125 6.67 4.61 -3.22
N PHE A 126 6.02 5.19 -4.21
CA PHE A 126 6.10 6.64 -4.35
C PHE A 126 5.05 7.22 -5.26
N SER A 127 4.72 8.46 -4.97
CA SER A 127 4.08 9.40 -5.89
C SER A 127 4.80 10.71 -5.70
N TRP A 128 5.22 11.34 -6.79
CA TRP A 128 5.93 12.60 -6.65
C TRP A 128 5.66 13.54 -7.81
N VAL A 129 5.84 14.84 -7.54
CA VAL A 129 5.74 15.90 -8.52
C VAL A 129 7.02 16.71 -8.44
N LEU A 130 7.70 16.84 -9.57
CA LEU A 130 8.94 17.60 -9.68
C LEU A 130 8.72 18.76 -10.64
N HIS A 131 9.08 19.97 -10.21
CA HIS A 131 8.99 21.17 -11.04
C HIS A 131 10.38 21.67 -11.40
N ASP A 132 10.66 21.75 -12.68
CA ASP A 132 11.90 22.28 -13.23
C ASP A 132 11.58 23.69 -13.79
N LYS A 133 11.92 24.71 -13.00
CA LYS A 133 11.58 26.09 -13.32
C LYS A 133 12.24 26.55 -14.64
N LYS A 134 13.49 26.14 -14.85
CA LYS A 134 14.23 26.58 -16.03
C LYS A 134 13.60 26.08 -17.32
N GLN A 135 12.99 24.89 -17.29
CA GLN A 135 12.33 24.32 -18.47
C GLN A 135 10.81 24.55 -18.48
N ASP A 136 10.28 25.19 -17.44
CA ASP A 136 8.83 25.33 -17.24
C ASP A 136 8.16 23.97 -17.41
N ARG A 137 8.65 22.98 -16.67
CA ARG A 137 8.29 21.59 -16.87
C ARG A 137 7.96 20.93 -15.55
N VAL A 138 6.90 20.13 -15.56
CA VAL A 138 6.55 19.29 -14.44
C VAL A 138 6.58 17.83 -14.87
N ILE A 139 7.22 17.00 -14.04
CA ILE A 139 7.20 15.56 -14.17
C ILE A 139 6.48 15.01 -12.93
N ALA A 140 5.52 14.12 -13.13
CA ALA A 140 4.80 13.49 -12.03
C ALA A 140 4.80 11.97 -12.24
N ALA A 141 5.17 11.22 -11.21
CA ALA A 141 5.34 9.77 -11.33
C ALA A 141 4.68 9.02 -10.18
N ARG A 142 4.26 7.80 -10.47
CA ARG A 142 3.65 6.91 -9.47
C ARG A 142 4.35 5.56 -9.52
N ASP A 143 4.54 4.95 -8.36
CA ASP A 143 5.28 3.69 -8.25
C ASP A 143 4.67 2.57 -9.12
N PRO A 144 5.45 1.51 -9.39
CA PRO A 144 5.03 0.47 -10.35
C PRO A 144 3.67 -0.16 -10.10
N ILE A 145 3.26 -0.31 -8.85
CA ILE A 145 2.03 -1.05 -8.50
C ILE A 145 0.92 -0.11 -8.02
N GLY A 146 1.29 1.11 -7.63
CA GLY A 146 0.34 2.04 -7.04
C GLY A 146 0.11 1.77 -5.57
N VAL A 147 1.17 1.41 -4.86
CA VAL A 147 1.12 1.28 -3.40
C VAL A 147 0.76 2.63 -2.78
N THR A 148 1.31 3.71 -3.33
CA THR A 148 0.86 5.06 -2.97
C THR A 148 -0.32 5.45 -3.83
N THR A 149 -1.18 6.32 -3.28
CA THR A 149 -2.33 6.84 -4.01
C THR A 149 -1.95 8.13 -4.72
N PHE A 150 -2.51 8.34 -5.92
CA PHE A 150 -2.14 9.49 -6.72
C PHE A 150 -3.20 9.75 -7.78
N TYR A 151 -3.61 11.01 -7.90
CA TYR A 151 -4.67 11.43 -8.82
C TYR A 151 -4.22 12.63 -9.64
N MET A 152 -4.77 12.75 -10.85
CA MET A 152 -4.49 13.85 -11.75
C MET A 152 -5.82 14.47 -12.17
N GLY A 153 -5.89 15.79 -12.18
CA GLY A 153 -7.12 16.48 -12.50
C GLY A 153 -6.94 17.62 -13.47
N ARG A 154 -8.05 17.99 -14.11
CA ARG A 154 -8.17 19.14 -14.99
C ARG A 154 -9.40 19.93 -14.60
N SER A 155 -9.39 21.22 -14.92
CA SER A 155 -10.54 22.10 -14.67
C SER A 155 -10.91 22.82 -15.94
N SER A 156 -12.19 22.81 -16.27
CA SER A 156 -12.70 23.57 -17.42
C SER A 156 -12.55 25.08 -17.20
N GLU A 157 -12.42 25.51 -15.94
CA GLU A 157 -12.23 26.93 -15.62
C GLU A 157 -10.79 27.41 -15.82
N THR A 158 -9.83 26.48 -15.87
CA THR A 158 -8.42 26.81 -16.08
C THR A 158 -7.83 25.90 -17.16
N PRO A 159 -8.26 26.07 -18.42
CA PRO A 159 -7.73 25.20 -19.48
C PRO A 159 -6.22 25.28 -19.55
N GLY A 160 -5.56 24.13 -19.73
CA GLY A 160 -4.12 24.06 -19.76
C GLY A 160 -3.46 23.78 -18.43
N ALA A 161 -4.14 24.06 -17.31
CA ALA A 161 -3.60 23.74 -16.00
C ALA A 161 -3.76 22.24 -15.71
N VAL A 162 -2.79 21.68 -15.00
CA VAL A 162 -2.86 20.28 -14.56
C VAL A 162 -2.67 20.23 -13.05
N TYR A 163 -3.45 19.37 -12.39
CA TYR A 163 -3.49 19.28 -10.94
C TYR A 163 -3.16 17.85 -10.52
N PHE A 164 -2.46 17.72 -9.39
CA PHE A 164 -2.11 16.40 -8.83
C PHE A 164 -2.39 16.40 -7.34
N ALA A 165 -2.83 15.26 -6.82
CA ALA A 165 -3.02 15.13 -5.38
C ALA A 165 -2.97 13.67 -4.95
N SER A 166 -2.64 13.47 -3.68
CA SER A 166 -2.64 12.14 -3.08
C SER A 166 -4.05 11.57 -2.92
N GLU A 167 -5.05 12.44 -2.72
CA GLU A 167 -6.42 11.99 -2.50
C GLU A 167 -7.40 12.85 -3.27
N LEU A 168 -8.57 12.26 -3.58
CA LEU A 168 -9.63 12.91 -4.35
C LEU A 168 -10.17 14.16 -3.67
N LYS A 169 -10.21 14.17 -2.34
CA LYS A 169 -10.80 15.28 -1.58
C LYS A 169 -10.08 16.60 -1.83
N CYS A 170 -8.83 16.53 -2.31
CA CYS A 170 -8.07 17.72 -2.69
C CYS A 170 -8.42 18.22 -4.09
N LEU A 171 -8.88 17.34 -4.95
CA LEU A 171 -9.07 17.68 -6.36
C LEU A 171 -10.48 18.04 -6.74
N HIS A 172 -11.48 17.31 -6.20
CA HIS A 172 -12.84 17.54 -6.68
C HIS A 172 -13.39 18.96 -6.39
N PRO A 173 -12.88 19.69 -5.37
CA PRO A 173 -13.32 21.08 -5.24
C PRO A 173 -12.77 22.01 -6.31
N VAL A 174 -11.68 21.65 -7.00
CA VAL A 174 -11.02 22.53 -7.97
C VAL A 174 -10.94 21.94 -9.39
N CYS A 175 -11.32 20.68 -9.57
CA CYS A 175 -11.24 20.00 -10.87
C CYS A 175 -12.60 19.39 -11.20
N ASP A 176 -12.92 19.30 -12.49
CA ASP A 176 -14.14 18.64 -12.95
C ASP A 176 -13.85 17.41 -13.83
N ASN A 177 -12.58 17.06 -14.01
CA ASN A 177 -12.14 15.87 -14.73
C ASN A 177 -10.97 15.29 -13.96
N ILE A 178 -11.17 14.12 -13.35
CA ILE A 178 -10.17 13.51 -12.45
C ILE A 178 -9.98 12.06 -12.84
N ILE A 179 -8.69 11.63 -12.87
CA ILE A 179 -8.34 10.23 -13.08
C ILE A 179 -7.36 9.80 -11.97
N ALA A 180 -7.32 8.50 -11.73
CA ALA A 180 -6.21 7.93 -10.96
C ALA A 180 -5.00 7.76 -11.89
N UNK A 181 -3.78 8.23 -11.62
CA UNK A 181 -2.80 8.13 -12.21
C UNK A 181 -2.57 6.88 -12.33
N PRO A 182 -2.32 6.28 -13.43
CA PRO A 182 -2.05 4.86 -13.48
C PRO A 182 -0.70 4.50 -12.88
N PRO A 183 -0.64 3.38 -12.15
CA PRO A 183 0.64 2.95 -11.58
C PRO A 183 1.67 2.66 -12.67
N GLY A 184 2.94 2.87 -12.35
CA GLY A 184 4.01 2.59 -13.29
C GLY A 184 4.05 3.53 -14.47
N HIS A 185 3.46 4.71 -14.31
CA HIS A 185 3.42 5.72 -15.37
C HIS A 185 4.00 7.04 -14.88
N VAL A 186 4.41 7.86 -15.83
CA VAL A 186 4.96 9.19 -15.57
C VAL A 186 4.31 10.19 -16.52
N TYR A 187 3.91 11.34 -15.96
CA TYR A 187 3.39 12.46 -16.73
C TYR A 187 4.51 13.46 -16.99
N ASP A 188 4.54 13.99 -18.21
CA ASP A 188 5.50 15.02 -18.61
C ASP A 188 4.71 16.19 -19.22
N SER A 189 4.79 17.37 -18.59
CA SER A 189 4.06 18.54 -19.08
C SER A 189 4.60 19.04 -20.42
N LYS A 190 5.86 18.72 -20.74
CA LYS A 190 6.47 19.13 -22.00
C LYS A 190 5.74 18.53 -23.20
N THR A 191 5.28 17.30 -23.08
CA THR A 191 4.51 16.61 -24.12
C THR A 191 3.03 16.53 -23.79
N ASP A 192 2.65 16.83 -22.55
CA ASP A 192 1.30 16.68 -22.03
C ASP A 192 0.80 15.24 -22.16
N LYS A 193 1.68 14.30 -21.88
CA LYS A 193 1.38 12.86 -22.03
C LYS A 193 1.75 12.09 -20.77
N ILE A 194 1.01 11.02 -20.54
CA ILE A 194 1.30 10.01 -19.52
C ILE A 194 1.88 8.81 -20.25
N THR A 195 3.09 8.37 -19.86
CA THR A 195 3.73 7.22 -20.50
C THR A 195 4.06 6.16 -19.45
N GLN A 196 3.97 4.90 -19.87
CA GLN A 196 4.29 3.77 -19.01
C GLN A 196 5.80 3.58 -18.94
N TYR A 197 6.38 3.64 -17.74
CA TYR A 197 7.81 3.42 -17.55
C TYR A 197 8.10 2.03 -17.01
N PHE A 198 7.12 1.37 -16.39
CA PHE A 198 7.27 0.04 -15.80
C PHE A 198 6.60 -0.97 -16.71
N THR A 199 7.41 -1.71 -17.47
CA THR A 199 6.90 -2.56 -18.54
C THR A 199 7.47 -3.98 -18.49
N PRO A 200 7.43 -4.69 -17.33
CA PRO A 200 7.90 -6.06 -17.33
C PRO A 200 6.99 -6.92 -18.20
N LYS A 201 7.57 -7.94 -18.81
CA LYS A 201 6.84 -8.79 -19.77
C LYS A 201 5.59 -9.41 -19.13
N TRP A 202 5.68 -9.84 -17.88
CA TRP A 202 4.52 -10.47 -17.22
C TRP A 202 3.32 -9.52 -17.13
N LEU A 203 3.57 -8.22 -17.09
CA LEU A 203 2.52 -7.21 -16.97
C LEU A 203 1.95 -6.79 -18.31
N VAL A 204 2.85 -6.54 -19.30
CA VAL A 204 2.41 -6.00 -20.59
C VAL A 204 2.00 -7.08 -21.59
N GLU A 205 2.38 -8.34 -21.35
CA GLU A 205 2.01 -9.48 -22.19
C GLU A 205 1.43 -10.59 -21.31
N PRO A 206 0.27 -10.37 -20.68
CA PRO A 206 -0.26 -11.35 -19.72
C PRO A 206 -0.66 -12.67 -20.34
N SER A 207 -0.91 -12.72 -21.64
CA SER A 207 -1.24 -13.98 -22.34
C SER A 207 -0.01 -14.84 -22.61
N ASN A 208 1.19 -14.30 -22.42
CA ASN A 208 2.43 -15.06 -22.55
C ASN A 208 2.72 -15.74 -21.22
N ILE A 209 2.31 -16.99 -21.08
CA ILE A 209 2.32 -17.70 -19.80
C ILE A 209 3.74 -18.10 -19.45
N PRO A 210 4.24 -17.73 -18.27
CA PRO A 210 5.61 -18.08 -17.90
C PRO A 210 5.79 -19.56 -17.63
N THR A 211 7.02 -20.04 -17.81
CA THR A 211 7.35 -21.46 -17.66
C THR A 211 8.49 -21.71 -16.69
N THR A 212 8.94 -20.70 -15.95
CA THR A 212 10.05 -20.87 -15.03
C THR A 212 9.64 -21.74 -13.84
N PRO A 213 10.33 -22.86 -13.59
CA PRO A 213 9.99 -23.67 -12.42
C PRO A 213 10.28 -22.91 -11.13
N VAL A 214 9.47 -23.14 -10.11
CA VAL A 214 9.71 -22.49 -8.83
C VAL A 214 10.90 -23.11 -8.12
N ASP A 215 11.78 -22.25 -7.59
CA ASP A 215 12.82 -22.65 -6.65
C ASP A 215 12.39 -22.11 -5.29
N LEU A 216 12.04 -23.02 -4.38
CA LEU A 216 11.46 -22.61 -3.11
C LEU A 216 12.41 -21.78 -2.25
N LYS A 217 13.71 -22.11 -2.27
CA LYS A 217 14.67 -21.33 -1.49
C LYS A 217 14.87 -19.94 -2.06
N THR A 218 14.85 -19.81 -3.38
CA THR A 218 14.91 -18.48 -4.02
C THR A 218 13.67 -17.66 -3.66
N LEU A 219 12.51 -18.28 -3.68
CA LEU A 219 11.27 -17.59 -3.30
C LEU A 219 11.35 -17.07 -1.86
N ARG A 220 11.82 -17.93 -0.94
CA ARG A 220 12.02 -17.54 0.46
C ARG A 220 12.98 -16.38 0.60
N THR A 221 14.16 -16.51 -0.03
CA THR A 221 15.22 -15.50 0.09
C THR A 221 14.77 -14.15 -0.44
N LYS A 222 14.08 -14.15 -1.59
CA LYS A 222 13.62 -12.90 -2.17
C LYS A 222 12.53 -12.24 -1.32
N PHE A 223 11.68 -13.03 -0.68
CA PHE A 223 10.69 -12.46 0.21
C PHE A 223 11.32 -11.89 1.48
N GLU A 224 12.29 -12.61 2.05
CA GLU A 224 13.03 -12.10 3.21
C GLU A 224 13.70 -10.77 2.88
N ARG A 225 14.30 -10.67 1.69
CA ARG A 225 14.93 -9.43 1.24
C ARG A 225 13.90 -8.31 1.10
N ALA A 226 12.71 -8.62 0.58
CA ALA A 226 11.64 -7.63 0.43
C ALA A 226 11.22 -7.05 1.79
N VAL A 227 11.11 -7.90 2.81
CA VAL A 227 10.78 -7.43 4.15
C VAL A 227 11.90 -6.56 4.72
N ARG A 228 13.15 -7.02 4.60
CA ARG A 228 14.29 -6.25 5.13
C ARG A 228 14.38 -4.85 4.55
N LYS A 229 14.18 -4.70 3.24
CA LYS A 229 14.20 -3.37 2.61
C LYS A 229 13.24 -2.41 3.29
N ARG A 230 12.12 -2.93 3.75
CA ARG A 230 11.03 -2.10 4.29
C ARG A 230 11.17 -1.77 5.77
N LEU A 231 12.27 -2.19 6.38
CA LEU A 231 12.54 -1.83 7.77
C LEU A 231 13.28 -0.49 7.91
N MET A 232 13.51 0.19 6.80
CA MET A 232 14.15 1.51 6.77
C MET A 232 13.27 2.54 7.49
N ALA A 233 13.67 2.89 8.72
CA ALA A 233 12.89 3.83 9.55
C ALA A 233 13.75 4.34 10.68
N GLU A 234 13.47 5.59 11.09
CA GLU A 234 14.11 6.21 12.25
C GLU A 234 13.14 6.35 13.42
N VAL A 235 11.97 5.74 13.32
CA VAL A 235 10.91 5.81 14.33
C VAL A 235 10.42 4.40 14.62
N PRO A 236 9.77 4.19 15.80
CA PRO A 236 9.23 2.87 16.10
C PRO A 236 8.20 2.41 15.08
N TYR A 237 8.19 1.11 14.82
CA TYR A 237 7.29 0.51 13.85
C TYR A 237 6.74 -0.82 14.36
N GLY A 238 5.76 -1.35 13.67
CA GLY A 238 5.16 -2.61 14.02
C GLY A 238 4.66 -3.37 12.80
N VAL A 239 3.93 -4.44 13.05
CA VAL A 239 3.35 -5.27 11.99
C VAL A 239 1.86 -5.44 12.24
N LEU A 240 1.08 -5.39 11.17
CA LEU A 240 -0.33 -5.78 11.23
C LEU A 240 -0.37 -7.30 11.17
N LEU A 241 -1.01 -7.92 12.13
CA LEU A 241 -0.98 -9.38 12.28
C LEU A 241 -2.42 -9.90 12.37
N SER A 242 -2.93 -10.38 11.25
CA SER A 242 -4.30 -10.89 11.20
C SER A 242 -4.41 -12.35 11.63
N GLY A 243 -3.25 -13.03 11.76
CA GLY A 243 -3.26 -14.45 12.05
C GLY A 243 -3.34 -15.31 10.80
N GLY A 244 -3.56 -14.72 9.64
CA GLY A 244 -3.47 -15.42 8.37
C GLY A 244 -2.03 -15.63 7.96
N LEU A 245 -1.84 -16.43 6.92
CA LEU A 245 -0.50 -16.78 6.45
C LEU A 245 0.35 -15.56 6.12
N ASP A 246 -0.20 -14.65 5.32
CA ASP A 246 0.60 -13.58 4.71
C ASP A 246 1.13 -12.61 5.75
N SER A 247 0.27 -12.14 6.63
CA SER A 247 0.70 -11.23 7.69
C SER A 247 1.63 -11.93 8.67
N SER A 248 1.41 -13.22 8.90
CA SER A 248 2.26 -14.00 9.82
C SER A 248 3.67 -14.17 9.27
N LEU A 249 3.82 -14.39 7.96
CA LEU A 249 5.15 -14.48 7.34
C LEU A 249 5.88 -13.15 7.44
N VAL A 250 5.19 -12.05 7.15
CA VAL A 250 5.79 -10.72 7.29
C VAL A 250 6.25 -10.51 8.74
N ALA A 251 5.40 -10.83 9.70
CA ALA A 251 5.72 -10.66 11.13
C ALA A 251 6.91 -11.53 11.53
N SER A 252 6.95 -12.79 11.06
CA SER A 252 8.04 -13.71 11.39
C SER A 252 9.39 -13.16 10.93
N ILE A 253 9.45 -12.71 9.68
CA ILE A 253 10.70 -12.19 9.13
C ILE A 253 11.08 -10.88 9.82
N ALA A 254 10.12 -10.00 10.04
CA ALA A 254 10.39 -8.74 10.74
C ALA A 254 10.92 -8.98 12.14
N GLN A 255 10.37 -9.97 12.85
CA GLN A 255 10.85 -10.31 14.20
C GLN A 255 12.26 -10.87 14.16
N ARG A 256 12.55 -11.75 13.20
CA ARG A 256 13.92 -12.27 13.05
C ARG A 256 14.93 -11.14 12.84
N GLU A 257 14.56 -10.17 12.00
CA GLU A 257 15.42 -9.01 11.74
C GLU A 257 15.55 -8.12 12.96
N THR A 258 14.47 -7.90 13.70
CA THR A 258 14.51 -7.11 14.93
C THR A 258 15.49 -7.73 15.94
N LEU A 259 15.42 -9.04 16.12
CA LEU A 259 16.32 -9.73 17.05
C LEU A 259 17.77 -9.66 16.57
N ARG A 260 18.01 -9.77 15.26
CA ARG A 260 19.35 -9.65 14.70
C ARG A 260 19.93 -8.25 14.93
N LEU A 261 19.11 -7.21 14.71
CA LEU A 261 19.53 -5.84 14.93
C LEU A 261 19.86 -5.58 16.39
N GLN A 262 19.07 -6.12 17.31
CA GLN A 262 19.33 -5.98 18.74
C GLN A 262 20.66 -6.63 19.11
N ALA A 263 20.91 -7.84 18.60
CA ALA A 263 22.16 -8.56 18.89
C ALA A 263 23.36 -7.82 18.35
N ALA A 264 23.27 -7.28 17.13
CA ALA A 264 24.36 -6.52 16.53
C ALA A 264 24.64 -5.24 17.31
N HIS A 265 23.59 -4.53 17.74
CA HIS A 265 23.74 -3.32 18.53
C HIS A 265 24.42 -3.59 19.86
N ASN A 266 23.99 -4.64 20.56
CA ASN A 266 24.56 -5.01 21.86
C ASN A 266 26.03 -5.40 21.71
N ALA A 267 26.37 -6.17 20.69
CA ALA A 267 27.76 -6.58 20.45
C ALA A 267 28.64 -5.37 20.15
N GLN A 268 28.14 -4.43 19.39
CA GLN A 268 28.89 -3.22 19.04
C GLN A 268 29.12 -2.35 20.27
N GLN A 269 28.14 -2.20 21.15
CA GLN A 269 28.28 -1.45 22.38
C GLN A 269 29.29 -2.11 23.33
N GLU A 270 29.32 -3.43 23.37
CA GLU A 270 30.29 -4.16 24.20
C GLU A 270 31.72 -3.99 23.71
N GLN A 271 31.93 -3.89 22.41
CA GLN A 271 33.26 -3.83 21.82
C GLN A 271 33.84 -2.42 21.77
N ASN A 272 33.04 -1.42 21.41
CA ASN A 272 33.57 -0.11 21.02
C ASN A 272 33.03 1.07 21.80
N GLY A 273 32.14 0.86 22.75
CA GLY A 273 31.52 1.97 23.49
C GLY A 273 30.50 2.70 22.65
N PHE A 274 30.93 3.70 21.90
CA PHE A 274 30.04 4.43 21.00
C PHE A 274 30.60 4.35 19.60
N ALA A 275 29.89 3.73 18.71
CA ALA A 275 30.27 3.72 17.31
C ALA A 275 29.55 4.86 16.60
N ASP A 276 30.33 5.81 16.11
CA ASP A 276 29.83 6.82 15.17
C ASP A 276 29.88 6.16 13.80
N GLY A 277 28.74 5.95 13.21
CA GLY A 277 28.74 5.44 11.86
C GLY A 277 27.64 4.45 11.56
N GLU A 278 27.60 4.10 10.32
CA GLU A 278 26.61 3.17 9.80
C GLU A 278 26.84 1.79 10.39
N GLU A 279 25.82 1.25 11.05
CA GLU A 279 25.90 -0.11 11.54
C GLU A 279 25.89 -1.07 10.36
N GLU A 280 26.93 -1.83 10.23
CA GLU A 280 26.97 -2.91 9.26
C GLU A 280 26.25 -4.11 9.86
N LEU A 281 25.09 -4.39 9.32
CA LEU A 281 24.31 -5.52 9.77
C LEU A 281 24.59 -6.70 8.86
N ALA A 282 25.13 -7.76 9.43
CA ALA A 282 25.45 -8.95 8.64
C ALA A 282 24.19 -9.48 7.98
N GLY A 283 24.31 -9.78 6.70
CA GLY A 283 23.22 -10.36 5.95
C GLY A 283 22.29 -9.40 5.28
N ILE A 284 22.53 -8.09 5.43
CA ILE A 284 21.79 -7.09 4.67
C ILE A 284 22.68 -6.63 3.52
N ASP A 285 22.15 -6.66 2.32
CA ASP A 285 22.91 -6.21 1.15
C ASP A 285 23.33 -4.76 1.32
N GLU A 286 24.51 -4.43 0.83
CA GLU A 286 25.01 -3.06 0.89
C GLU A 286 24.03 -2.07 0.30
N ASP A 287 23.35 -2.48 -0.75
CA ASP A 287 22.41 -1.64 -1.47
C ASP A 287 21.26 -1.14 -0.61
N TYR A 288 20.93 -1.90 0.45
CA TYR A 288 19.77 -1.61 1.29
C TYR A 288 20.15 -1.49 2.76
N LYS A 289 21.35 -1.04 3.06
CA LYS A 289 21.76 -0.79 4.44
C LYS A 289 20.92 0.32 5.05
N LEU A 290 20.52 0.10 6.29
CA LEU A 290 19.73 1.09 7.03
C LEU A 290 20.66 2.16 7.59
N ASN A 291 20.22 3.43 7.51
CA ASN A 291 21.01 4.54 8.08
C ASN A 291 21.01 4.49 9.59
N THR A 292 19.81 4.49 10.15
CA THR A 292 19.60 4.36 11.59
C THR A 292 18.36 3.50 11.77
N VAL A 293 18.45 2.56 12.70
CA VAL A 293 17.32 1.70 13.01
C VAL A 293 17.02 1.87 14.48
N PRO A 294 15.80 2.23 14.85
CA PRO A 294 15.47 2.31 16.28
C PRO A 294 15.68 0.92 16.87
N VAL A 295 16.44 0.85 17.95
CA VAL A 295 16.64 -0.42 18.64
C VAL A 295 15.38 -0.68 19.43
N LEU A 296 14.53 -1.55 18.91
CA LEU A 296 13.29 -1.91 19.57
C LEU A 296 13.57 -2.99 20.61
N SER A 297 13.01 -2.81 21.80
CA SER A 297 13.12 -3.87 22.81
C SER A 297 12.33 -5.11 22.35
N GLN A 298 11.26 -4.87 21.60
CA GLN A 298 10.39 -5.92 21.13
C GLN A 298 9.59 -5.38 19.95
N LEU A 299 9.40 -6.20 18.90
CA LEU A 299 8.59 -5.79 17.76
C LEU A 299 7.13 -5.74 18.20
N ASN A 300 6.44 -4.66 17.89
CA ASN A 300 5.01 -4.54 18.13
C ASN A 300 4.22 -5.24 17.04
N SER A 301 3.14 -5.93 17.42
CA SER A 301 2.20 -6.49 16.45
C SER A 301 0.78 -6.15 16.87
N PHE A 302 -0.11 -6.04 15.89
CA PHE A 302 -1.45 -5.51 16.11
C PHE A 302 -2.50 -6.34 15.38
N SER A 303 -3.59 -6.64 16.06
CA SER A 303 -4.76 -7.26 15.43
C SER A 303 -6.03 -6.61 15.94
N ILE A 304 -7.10 -6.75 15.16
CA ILE A 304 -8.42 -6.23 15.54
C ILE A 304 -9.50 -7.20 15.09
N GLY A 305 -10.56 -7.31 15.89
CA GLY A 305 -11.72 -8.09 15.53
C GLY A 305 -12.86 -7.87 16.52
N LEU A 306 -14.02 -8.40 16.16
CA LEU A 306 -15.13 -8.53 17.10
C LEU A 306 -14.70 -9.50 18.19
N PRO A 307 -15.31 -9.44 19.39
CA PRO A 307 -14.96 -10.40 20.44
C PRO A 307 -15.09 -11.85 19.93
N GLY A 308 -14.03 -12.64 20.15
CA GLY A 308 -14.01 -14.04 19.72
C GLY A 308 -13.68 -14.27 18.25
N ALA A 309 -13.23 -13.24 17.54
CA ALA A 309 -12.94 -13.37 16.11
C ALA A 309 -11.88 -14.44 15.84
N PRO A 310 -12.03 -15.24 14.76
CA PRO A 310 -11.07 -16.31 14.49
C PRO A 310 -9.67 -15.80 14.20
N ASP A 311 -9.54 -14.68 13.50
CA ASP A 311 -8.22 -14.11 13.20
C ASP A 311 -7.51 -13.61 14.46
N SER A 312 -8.27 -13.08 15.42
CA SER A 312 -7.67 -12.59 16.67
C SER A 312 -7.02 -13.73 17.45
N LYS A 313 -7.67 -14.89 17.47
CA LYS A 313 -7.13 -16.07 18.15
C LYS A 313 -5.85 -16.56 17.47
N ALA A 314 -5.87 -16.63 16.14
CA ALA A 314 -4.71 -17.06 15.37
C ALA A 314 -3.56 -16.07 15.53
N ALA A 315 -3.86 -14.77 15.51
CA ALA A 315 -2.84 -13.73 15.68
C ALA A 315 -2.15 -13.86 17.03
N LEU A 316 -2.91 -14.12 18.09
CA LEU A 316 -2.33 -14.29 19.43
C LEU A 316 -1.38 -15.48 19.48
N GLU A 317 -1.75 -16.59 18.83
CA GLU A 317 -0.89 -17.77 18.74
C GLU A 317 0.42 -17.44 18.02
N VAL A 318 0.33 -16.74 16.90
CA VAL A 318 1.53 -16.34 16.15
C VAL A 318 2.40 -15.42 16.99
N ALA A 319 1.80 -14.43 17.65
CA ALA A 319 2.55 -13.48 18.47
C ALA A 319 3.30 -14.18 19.60
N LYS A 320 2.66 -15.13 20.25
CA LYS A 320 3.33 -15.92 21.31
C LYS A 320 4.50 -16.72 20.75
N PHE A 321 4.30 -17.35 19.60
CA PHE A 321 5.36 -18.13 18.96
C PHE A 321 6.55 -17.26 18.60
N LEU A 322 6.28 -16.06 18.05
CA LEU A 322 7.34 -15.16 17.58
C LEU A 322 7.97 -14.33 18.70
N GLY A 323 7.25 -14.10 19.78
CA GLY A 323 7.74 -13.27 20.88
C GLY A 323 7.52 -11.78 20.64
N THR A 324 6.55 -11.41 19.83
CA THR A 324 6.23 -9.98 19.62
C THR A 324 5.43 -9.44 20.79
N LYS A 325 5.46 -8.12 20.94
CA LYS A 325 4.59 -7.42 21.88
C LYS A 325 3.24 -7.19 21.18
N HIS A 326 2.30 -8.06 21.48
CA HIS A 326 1.05 -8.09 20.73
C HIS A 326 -0.04 -7.25 21.38
N HIS A 327 -0.75 -6.51 20.55
CA HIS A 327 -1.90 -5.68 20.96
C HIS A 327 -3.13 -6.22 20.24
N ASN A 328 -3.94 -6.94 20.99
CA ASN A 328 -5.18 -7.53 20.46
C ASN A 328 -6.33 -6.59 20.79
N LEU A 329 -6.84 -5.90 19.77
CA LEU A 329 -7.87 -4.88 19.95
C LEU A 329 -9.21 -5.42 19.48
N THR A 330 -10.27 -4.93 20.11
CA THR A 330 -11.62 -5.33 19.70
C THR A 330 -12.42 -4.08 19.31
N PHE A 331 -13.41 -4.29 18.47
CA PHE A 331 -14.38 -3.24 18.16
C PHE A 331 -15.76 -3.82 18.23
N THR A 332 -16.76 -2.98 18.48
CA THR A 332 -18.15 -3.40 18.48
C THR A 332 -18.75 -3.15 17.11
N ILE A 333 -19.82 -3.87 16.80
CA ILE A 333 -20.55 -3.65 15.55
C ILE A 333 -21.00 -2.19 15.47
N GLN A 334 -21.47 -1.62 16.57
CA GLN A 334 -21.93 -0.23 16.56
C GLN A 334 -20.78 0.74 16.26
N GLU A 335 -19.59 0.49 16.81
CA GLU A 335 -18.42 1.32 16.47
C GLU A 335 -18.12 1.26 14.98
N GLY A 336 -18.21 0.06 14.40
CA GLY A 336 -17.99 -0.09 12.96
C GLY A 336 -19.04 0.64 12.14
N LEU A 337 -20.30 0.50 12.50
CA LEU A 337 -21.38 1.18 11.78
C LEU A 337 -21.26 2.70 11.88
N ASP A 338 -20.92 3.20 13.06
CA ASP A 338 -20.74 4.64 13.26
C ASP A 338 -19.59 5.20 12.43
N ALA A 339 -18.60 4.38 12.12
CA ALA A 339 -17.43 4.83 11.39
C ALA A 339 -17.63 4.84 9.87
N LEU A 340 -18.68 4.21 9.34
CA LEU A 340 -18.83 3.97 7.89
C LEU A 340 -18.69 5.24 7.04
N SER A 341 -19.36 6.32 7.43
CA SER A 341 -19.30 7.54 6.63
C SER A 341 -17.88 8.11 6.59
N ASP A 342 -17.17 8.10 7.72
CA ASP A 342 -15.77 8.54 7.77
C ASP A 342 -14.88 7.62 6.96
N VAL A 343 -15.12 6.32 7.01
CA VAL A 343 -14.34 5.35 6.24
C VAL A 343 -14.50 5.66 4.74
N ILE A 344 -15.72 5.85 4.28
CA ILE A 344 -15.98 6.14 2.87
C ILE A 344 -15.32 7.48 2.47
N PHE A 345 -15.37 8.48 3.36
CA PHE A 345 -14.71 9.76 3.10
C PHE A 345 -13.20 9.57 2.92
N HIS A 346 -12.55 8.78 3.79
CA HIS A 346 -11.11 8.59 3.72
C HIS A 346 -10.69 7.64 2.61
N LEU A 347 -11.44 6.56 2.41
CA LEU A 347 -11.11 5.56 1.38
C LEU A 347 -11.46 6.04 -0.03
N GLU A 348 -12.44 6.95 -0.13
CA GLU A 348 -12.85 7.56 -1.40
C GLU A 348 -13.31 6.51 -2.41
N THR A 349 -14.09 5.57 -1.91
CA THR A 349 -14.65 4.47 -2.70
C THR A 349 -16.02 4.09 -2.15
N TYR A 350 -16.81 3.39 -2.97
CA TYR A 350 -18.06 2.78 -2.53
C TYR A 350 -18.06 1.27 -2.77
N ASP A 351 -16.89 0.69 -3.04
CA ASP A 351 -16.77 -0.75 -3.29
C ASP A 351 -17.05 -1.54 -2.00
N VAL A 352 -17.98 -2.50 -2.09
CA VAL A 352 -18.44 -3.26 -0.93
C VAL A 352 -17.28 -3.98 -0.24
N THR A 353 -16.48 -4.72 -0.99
CA THR A 353 -15.36 -5.48 -0.42
C THR A 353 -14.38 -4.57 0.31
N THR A 354 -14.03 -3.44 -0.32
CA THR A 354 -13.08 -2.50 0.26
C THR A 354 -13.62 -1.91 1.57
N ILE A 355 -14.89 -1.53 1.61
CA ILE A 355 -15.46 -0.89 2.80
C ILE A 355 -15.57 -1.90 3.95
N ARG A 356 -16.00 -3.13 3.66
CA ARG A 356 -16.08 -4.18 4.68
C ARG A 356 -14.73 -4.41 5.37
N ALA A 357 -13.67 -4.48 4.57
CA ALA A 357 -12.32 -4.75 5.08
C ALA A 357 -11.66 -3.51 5.67
N SER A 358 -11.95 -2.34 5.12
CA SER A 358 -11.29 -1.10 5.55
C SER A 358 -11.77 -0.61 6.91
N THR A 359 -13.01 -0.88 7.28
CA THR A 359 -13.54 -0.34 8.53
C THR A 359 -12.77 -0.86 9.74
N PRO A 360 -12.51 -2.18 9.88
CA PRO A 360 -11.66 -2.62 10.98
C PRO A 360 -10.24 -2.05 10.92
N MET A 361 -9.66 -1.97 9.72
CA MET A 361 -8.31 -1.44 9.57
C MET A 361 -8.24 0.06 9.93
N PHE A 362 -9.27 0.81 9.58
CA PHE A 362 -9.38 2.23 9.94
C PHE A 362 -9.42 2.40 11.47
N LEU A 363 -10.24 1.58 12.15
CA LEU A 363 -10.33 1.63 13.61
C LEU A 363 -9.03 1.21 14.28
N LEU A 364 -8.38 0.17 13.75
CA LEU A 364 -7.10 -0.30 14.26
C LEU A 364 -6.03 0.77 14.11
N SER A 365 -5.98 1.42 12.96
CA SER A 365 -4.96 2.44 12.66
C SER A 365 -5.04 3.62 13.64
N ARG A 366 -6.25 4.03 14.02
CA ARG A 366 -6.43 5.08 15.00
C ARG A 366 -5.74 4.72 16.32
N LYS A 367 -5.91 3.48 16.78
CA LYS A 367 -5.33 3.03 18.03
C LYS A 367 -3.82 2.87 17.94
N ILE A 368 -3.31 2.40 16.81
CA ILE A 368 -1.85 2.29 16.59
C ILE A 368 -1.22 3.68 16.65
N LYS A 369 -1.82 4.64 15.98
CA LYS A 369 -1.29 6.02 16.00
C LYS A 369 -1.24 6.58 17.43
N ALA A 370 -2.27 6.30 18.23
CA ALA A 370 -2.32 6.76 19.61
C ALA A 370 -1.20 6.17 20.47
N MET A 371 -0.60 5.05 20.05
CA MET A 371 0.53 4.44 20.74
C MET A 371 1.88 5.03 20.30
N GLY A 372 1.88 6.02 19.40
CA GLY A 372 3.10 6.65 18.93
C GLY A 372 3.80 5.94 17.79
N ILE A 373 3.16 4.99 17.16
CA ILE A 373 3.72 4.26 16.02
C ILE A 373 3.37 5.01 14.73
N LYS A 374 4.32 5.12 13.81
CA LYS A 374 4.12 5.85 12.55
C LYS A 374 4.18 4.95 11.31
N MET A 375 4.66 3.72 11.45
CA MET A 375 4.81 2.82 10.31
C MET A 375 4.48 1.39 10.70
N VAL A 376 3.78 0.69 9.81
CA VAL A 376 3.50 -0.74 10.00
C VAL A 376 3.76 -1.48 8.70
N LEU A 377 4.14 -2.75 8.84
CA LEU A 377 4.25 -3.68 7.72
C LEU A 377 2.94 -4.44 7.59
N SER A 378 2.56 -4.73 6.36
CA SER A 378 1.28 -5.37 6.06
C SER A 378 1.46 -6.45 4.99
N GLY A 379 0.57 -7.42 4.96
CA GLY A 379 0.68 -8.58 4.09
C GLY A 379 -0.08 -8.51 2.76
N GLU A 380 -0.51 -7.34 2.34
CA GLU A 380 -1.23 -7.20 1.08
C GLU A 380 -0.39 -7.63 -0.12
N GLY A 381 -1.06 -8.18 -1.14
CA GLY A 381 -0.45 -8.52 -2.42
C GLY A 381 -0.26 -10.01 -2.64
N SER A 382 -0.16 -10.78 -1.58
CA SER A 382 0.09 -12.22 -1.70
C SER A 382 -1.05 -12.94 -2.43
N ASP A 383 -2.29 -12.62 -2.09
CA ASP A 383 -3.44 -13.29 -2.71
C ASP A 383 -3.50 -13.03 -4.22
N GLU A 384 -3.08 -11.86 -4.64
CA GLU A 384 -3.09 -11.51 -6.05
C GLU A 384 -1.97 -12.21 -6.82
N ILE A 385 -0.80 -12.31 -6.21
CA ILE A 385 0.37 -12.94 -6.83
C ILE A 385 0.19 -14.46 -6.95
N PHE A 386 -0.33 -15.08 -5.90
CA PHE A 386 -0.36 -16.54 -5.78
C PHE A 386 -1.76 -17.14 -5.93
N GLY A 387 -2.75 -16.33 -6.26
CA GLY A 387 -4.12 -16.82 -6.43
C GLY A 387 -4.72 -17.32 -5.13
N GLY A 388 -4.59 -16.55 -4.07
CA GLY A 388 -5.04 -16.99 -2.75
C GLY A 388 -6.51 -16.78 -2.45
N TYR A 389 -7.23 -16.03 -3.28
CA TYR A 389 -8.66 -15.85 -3.06
C TYR A 389 -9.42 -17.14 -3.35
N LEU A 390 -10.48 -17.38 -2.60
CA LEU A 390 -11.22 -18.65 -2.69
C LEU A 390 -11.73 -18.93 -4.11
N TYR A 391 -12.12 -17.88 -4.83
CA TYR A 391 -12.66 -18.10 -6.19
C TYR A 391 -11.61 -18.66 -7.16
N PHE A 392 -10.31 -18.56 -6.85
CA PHE A 392 -9.27 -19.15 -7.70
C PHE A 392 -9.39 -20.69 -7.80
N HIS A 393 -10.12 -21.32 -6.85
CA HIS A 393 -10.42 -22.74 -6.96
C HIS A 393 -11.14 -23.07 -8.29
N ASN A 394 -11.86 -22.09 -8.83
CA ASN A 394 -12.67 -22.28 -10.05
C ASN A 394 -11.92 -21.97 -11.33
N ALA A 395 -10.63 -21.64 -11.27
CA ALA A 395 -9.85 -21.36 -12.48
C ALA A 395 -9.85 -22.58 -13.39
N PRO A 396 -10.23 -22.42 -14.66
CA PRO A 396 -10.32 -23.60 -15.55
C PRO A 396 -8.97 -24.20 -15.91
N ASP A 397 -7.92 -23.40 -16.00
CA ASP A 397 -6.59 -23.89 -16.37
C ASP A 397 -5.53 -22.89 -15.90
N LYS A 398 -4.26 -23.23 -16.12
CA LYS A 398 -3.16 -22.38 -15.66
C LYS A 398 -3.10 -21.05 -16.41
N LYS A 399 -3.53 -21.02 -17.66
CA LYS A 399 -3.56 -19.78 -18.44
C LYS A 399 -4.54 -18.79 -17.82
N ALA A 400 -5.77 -19.24 -17.55
CA ALA A 400 -6.78 -18.39 -16.92
C ALA A 400 -6.33 -17.96 -15.52
N PHE A 401 -5.72 -18.86 -14.75
CA PHE A 401 -5.20 -18.57 -13.43
C PHE A 401 -4.16 -17.44 -13.50
N HIS A 402 -3.19 -17.58 -14.40
CA HIS A 402 -2.13 -16.58 -14.54
C HIS A 402 -2.68 -15.22 -14.96
N GLU A 403 -3.54 -15.21 -15.98
CA GLU A 403 -4.12 -13.94 -16.44
C GLU A 403 -4.90 -13.24 -15.34
N GLU A 404 -5.56 -14.02 -14.49
CA GLU A 404 -6.29 -13.43 -13.36
C GLU A 404 -5.34 -12.86 -12.30
N THR A 405 -4.20 -13.52 -12.03
CA THR A 405 -3.22 -12.93 -11.10
C THR A 405 -2.68 -11.62 -11.64
N VAL A 406 -2.38 -11.55 -12.94
CA VAL A 406 -1.91 -10.30 -13.54
C VAL A 406 -2.97 -9.21 -13.42
N ARG A 407 -4.22 -9.54 -13.71
CA ARG A 407 -5.32 -8.58 -13.62
C ARG A 407 -5.46 -8.04 -12.19
N ARG A 408 -5.37 -8.92 -11.20
CA ARG A 408 -5.50 -8.50 -9.80
C ARG A 408 -4.34 -7.65 -9.34
N VAL A 409 -3.11 -7.98 -9.74
CA VAL A 409 -1.95 -7.15 -9.41
C VAL A 409 -2.06 -5.78 -10.08
N ARG A 410 -2.48 -5.76 -11.34
CA ARG A 410 -2.67 -4.50 -12.07
C ARG A 410 -3.69 -3.59 -11.39
N ASN A 411 -4.72 -4.17 -10.78
CA ASN A 411 -5.82 -3.41 -10.18
C ASN A 411 -5.69 -3.23 -8.67
N LEU A 412 -4.58 -3.65 -8.07
CA LEU A 412 -4.38 -3.51 -6.62
C LEU A 412 -4.51 -2.08 -6.14
N HIS A 413 -4.13 -1.12 -6.96
CA HIS A 413 -4.20 0.29 -6.59
C HIS A 413 -5.63 0.78 -6.40
N LEU A 414 -6.61 0.03 -6.87
CA LEU A 414 -8.03 0.36 -6.72
C LEU A 414 -8.71 -0.50 -5.65
N ALA A 415 -7.99 -1.43 -5.06
CA ALA A 415 -8.54 -2.40 -4.10
C ALA A 415 -7.67 -2.47 -2.85
N ASP A 416 -6.86 -3.53 -2.69
CA ASP A 416 -6.14 -3.75 -1.44
C ASP A 416 -5.08 -2.70 -1.13
N CYS A 417 -4.39 -2.18 -2.17
CA CYS A 417 -3.43 -1.09 -1.93
C CYS A 417 -4.14 0.21 -1.54
N LEU A 418 -5.27 0.49 -2.18
CA LEU A 418 -6.07 1.64 -1.79
C LEU A 418 -6.49 1.53 -0.33
N ARG A 419 -6.99 0.36 0.06
CA ARG A 419 -7.43 0.11 1.43
C ARG A 419 -6.27 0.29 2.41
N ALA A 420 -5.15 -0.39 2.15
CA ALA A 420 -4.01 -0.34 3.07
C ALA A 420 -3.48 1.09 3.21
N ASN A 421 -3.37 1.80 2.10
CA ASN A 421 -2.84 3.16 2.12
C ASN A 421 -3.78 4.13 2.82
N LYS A 422 -5.04 4.17 2.37
CA LYS A 422 -5.95 5.24 2.84
C LYS A 422 -6.48 4.99 4.25
N SER A 423 -6.68 3.73 4.65
CA SER A 423 -7.17 3.49 6.01
C SER A 423 -6.10 3.77 7.07
N THR A 424 -4.81 3.52 6.75
CA THR A 424 -3.73 3.86 7.67
C THR A 424 -3.40 5.35 7.63
N SER A 425 -3.37 5.93 6.42
CA SER A 425 -3.03 7.34 6.26
C SER A 425 -4.08 8.26 6.85
N ALA A 426 -5.31 7.79 7.02
CA ALA A 426 -6.35 8.56 7.70
C ALA A 426 -5.90 9.01 9.08
N TRP A 427 -4.98 8.28 9.71
CA TRP A 427 -4.49 8.56 11.05
C TRP A 427 -3.00 8.88 11.09
N GLY A 428 -2.40 9.21 9.94
CA GLY A 428 -0.98 9.54 9.89
C GLY A 428 -0.08 8.35 10.15
N LEU A 429 -0.47 7.19 9.62
CA LEU A 429 0.27 5.94 9.76
C LEU A 429 0.64 5.45 8.36
N GLU A 430 1.88 4.99 8.17
CA GLU A 430 2.35 4.51 6.88
C GLU A 430 2.34 2.98 6.84
N ALA A 431 1.69 2.39 5.84
CA ALA A 431 1.72 0.95 5.62
C ALA A 431 2.71 0.61 4.51
N ARG A 432 3.55 -0.38 4.74
CA ARG A 432 4.50 -0.92 3.76
C ARG A 432 4.15 -2.36 3.46
N VAL A 433 4.31 -2.75 2.19
CA VAL A 433 3.75 -3.99 1.66
C VAL A 433 4.84 -4.84 0.97
N PRO A 434 5.55 -5.68 1.73
CA PRO A 434 6.70 -6.42 1.17
C PRO A 434 6.37 -7.33 -0.02
N PHE A 435 5.17 -7.93 -0.07
CA PHE A 435 4.82 -8.80 -1.20
C PHE A 435 4.84 -8.06 -2.54
N LEU A 436 4.71 -6.73 -2.51
CA LEU A 436 4.69 -5.93 -3.73
C LEU A 436 6.04 -5.32 -4.07
N ASP A 437 7.10 -5.81 -3.45
CA ASP A 437 8.47 -5.45 -3.79
C ASP A 437 8.75 -5.75 -5.26
N LYS A 438 9.38 -4.81 -5.96
CA LYS A 438 9.60 -4.93 -7.41
C LYS A 438 10.40 -6.18 -7.77
N GLU A 439 11.46 -6.46 -7.01
CA GLU A 439 12.31 -7.62 -7.23
C GLU A 439 11.55 -8.93 -6.94
N PHE A 440 10.78 -8.93 -5.85
CA PHE A 440 9.97 -10.12 -5.49
C PHE A 440 8.90 -10.38 -6.55
N LEU A 441 8.25 -9.32 -7.03
CA LEU A 441 7.23 -9.46 -8.09
C LEU A 441 7.83 -10.02 -9.37
N GLU A 442 9.02 -9.55 -9.75
CA GLU A 442 9.65 -10.03 -10.97
C GLU A 442 9.87 -11.54 -10.91
N TYR A 443 10.32 -12.03 -9.76
CA TYR A 443 10.49 -13.48 -9.61
C TYR A 443 9.14 -14.20 -9.56
N SER A 444 8.24 -13.72 -8.72
CA SER A 444 6.99 -14.44 -8.40
C SER A 444 6.01 -14.48 -9.58
N MET A 445 5.94 -13.40 -10.35
CA MET A 445 5.02 -13.33 -11.48
C MET A 445 5.56 -14.08 -12.70
N ASN A 446 6.84 -14.47 -12.69
CA ASN A 446 7.43 -15.27 -13.77
C ASN A 446 7.47 -16.78 -13.46
N ILE A 447 6.99 -17.20 -12.30
CA ILE A 447 6.89 -18.61 -11.95
C ILE A 447 5.79 -19.25 -12.82
N ASP A 448 6.07 -20.47 -13.34
CA ASP A 448 5.07 -21.25 -14.07
C ASP A 448 3.80 -21.38 -13.19
N PRO A 449 2.66 -20.89 -13.67
CA PRO A 449 1.44 -20.94 -12.86
C PRO A 449 0.95 -22.36 -12.56
N GLU A 450 1.48 -23.37 -13.24
CA GLU A 450 1.18 -24.76 -12.91
C GLU A 450 1.42 -25.04 -11.43
N SER A 451 2.49 -24.46 -10.87
CA SER A 451 2.84 -24.68 -9.45
C SER A 451 1.96 -23.89 -8.48
N LYS A 452 1.16 -22.96 -9.00
CA LYS A 452 0.25 -22.18 -8.16
C LYS A 452 -1.17 -22.75 -8.13
N LEU A 453 -1.48 -23.70 -9.02
CA LEU A 453 -2.84 -24.26 -9.13
C LEU A 453 -3.24 -24.99 -7.84
N ILE A 454 -4.53 -24.92 -7.56
CA ILE A 454 -5.12 -25.54 -6.38
C ILE A 454 -5.71 -26.88 -6.77
N ASP A 455 -5.35 -27.95 -6.05
CA ASP A 455 -5.90 -29.27 -6.30
C ASP A 455 -6.00 -30.03 -4.98
N LYS A 456 -6.27 -31.32 -5.03
CA LYS A 456 -6.47 -32.15 -3.83
C LYS A 456 -5.21 -32.22 -2.95
N ASP A 457 -4.03 -32.04 -3.55
CA ASP A 457 -2.76 -32.12 -2.84
C ASP A 457 -2.14 -30.76 -2.52
N HIS A 458 -2.68 -29.68 -3.10
CA HIS A 458 -2.09 -28.34 -3.00
C HIS A 458 -3.16 -27.33 -2.66
N ILE A 459 -3.15 -26.85 -1.40
CA ILE A 459 -4.08 -25.79 -1.01
C ILE A 459 -3.62 -24.45 -1.62
N GLU A 460 -4.43 -23.44 -1.46
CA GLU A 460 -4.09 -22.11 -2.02
C GLU A 460 -2.74 -21.62 -1.44
N LYS A 461 -1.95 -21.00 -2.29
CA LYS A 461 -0.63 -20.44 -1.94
C LYS A 461 0.36 -21.51 -1.49
N TYR A 462 0.24 -22.72 -2.04
CA TYR A 462 1.07 -23.84 -1.64
C TYR A 462 2.58 -23.51 -1.70
N ILE A 463 3.05 -22.89 -2.79
CA ILE A 463 4.49 -22.68 -2.95
C ILE A 463 5.07 -21.72 -1.92
N ILE A 464 4.33 -20.67 -1.52
CA ILE A 464 4.85 -19.78 -0.50
C ILE A 464 4.84 -20.46 0.88
N ARG A 465 3.82 -21.28 1.15
CA ARG A 465 3.79 -22.07 2.38
C ARG A 465 4.98 -23.04 2.42
N LYS A 466 5.19 -23.77 1.33
CA LYS A 466 6.28 -24.75 1.26
C LYS A 466 7.65 -24.10 1.34
N ALA A 467 7.79 -22.90 0.75
CA ALA A 467 9.05 -22.15 0.82
C ALA A 467 9.47 -21.86 2.26
N PHE A 468 8.52 -21.68 3.16
CA PHE A 468 8.78 -21.38 4.57
C PHE A 468 8.56 -22.56 5.50
N ASP A 469 8.38 -23.75 4.96
CA ASP A 469 8.29 -24.99 5.74
C ASP A 469 9.69 -25.54 5.94
N THR A 470 10.18 -25.50 7.17
CA THR A 470 11.53 -25.93 7.50
C THR A 470 11.57 -27.34 8.09
N SER A 471 10.49 -28.11 7.98
CA SER A 471 10.41 -29.44 8.58
C SER A 471 11.48 -30.41 8.07
N ASP A 472 11.97 -30.20 6.82
CA ASP A 472 13.03 -31.02 6.23
C ASP A 472 14.42 -30.38 6.34
N GLU A 473 14.58 -29.35 7.17
CA GLU A 473 15.81 -28.58 7.31
C GLU A 473 16.30 -28.64 8.76
N PRO A 474 17.03 -29.69 9.14
CA PRO A 474 17.50 -29.85 10.53
C PRO A 474 18.30 -28.63 10.98
N GLY A 475 18.02 -28.16 12.19
CA GLY A 475 18.71 -27.01 12.76
C GLY A 475 18.13 -25.65 12.36
N GLU A 476 17.22 -25.59 11.39
CA GLU A 476 16.59 -24.34 11.00
C GLU A 476 15.43 -24.04 11.92
N LYS A 477 15.40 -22.83 12.48
CA LYS A 477 14.31 -22.40 13.35
C LYS A 477 13.03 -22.24 12.53
N PRO A 478 11.91 -22.84 12.97
CA PRO A 478 10.66 -22.68 12.23
C PRO A 478 10.24 -21.21 12.14
N TYR A 479 9.69 -20.83 10.99
CA TYR A 479 9.19 -19.47 10.79
C TYR A 479 7.84 -19.27 11.48
N LEU A 480 6.97 -20.28 11.43
CA LEU A 480 5.61 -20.20 11.96
C LEU A 480 5.21 -21.57 12.53
N PRO A 481 4.21 -21.60 13.44
CA PRO A 481 3.60 -22.89 13.80
C PRO A 481 2.97 -23.55 12.58
N ASP A 482 3.01 -24.88 12.51
CA ASP A 482 2.48 -25.63 11.36
C ASP A 482 1.00 -25.33 11.11
N ASN A 483 0.20 -25.21 12.17
CA ASN A 483 -1.22 -24.95 12.01
C ASN A 483 -1.52 -23.53 11.48
N ILE A 484 -0.54 -22.64 11.55
CA ILE A 484 -0.65 -21.31 10.93
C ILE A 484 -0.11 -21.36 9.50
N LEU A 485 1.07 -21.96 9.31
CA LEU A 485 1.70 -22.06 7.99
C LEU A 485 0.77 -22.75 6.99
N TRP A 486 -0.01 -23.71 7.44
CA TRP A 486 -0.91 -24.49 6.60
C TRP A 486 -2.40 -24.18 6.89
N ARG A 487 -2.67 -23.01 7.50
CA ARG A 487 -4.03 -22.58 7.81
C ARG A 487 -4.76 -22.15 6.56
N GLN A 488 -6.00 -22.65 6.41
CA GLN A 488 -6.87 -22.27 5.28
C GLN A 488 -7.17 -20.77 5.32
N LYS A 489 -7.21 -20.16 4.14
CA LYS A 489 -7.45 -18.73 4.01
C LYS A 489 -8.85 -18.31 4.49
N GLU A 490 -8.91 -17.17 5.18
CA GLU A 490 -10.13 -16.43 5.41
C GLU A 490 -9.95 -15.00 4.90
N GLN A 491 -11.02 -14.40 4.38
CA GLN A 491 -10.97 -12.99 4.02
C GLN A 491 -10.87 -12.14 5.28
N PHE A 492 -10.24 -10.98 5.18
CA PHE A 492 -10.05 -10.11 6.35
C PHE A 492 -11.39 -9.77 7.01
N SER A 493 -12.40 -9.42 6.21
CA SER A 493 -13.69 -9.04 6.76
C SER A 493 -14.43 -10.19 7.45
N ASP A 494 -14.15 -11.45 7.06
CA ASP A 494 -14.69 -12.63 7.77
C ASP A 494 -13.84 -12.95 8.99
N GLY A 495 -12.53 -12.79 8.88
CA GLY A 495 -11.62 -13.09 9.98
C GLY A 495 -11.82 -12.20 11.20
N VAL A 496 -12.29 -10.97 11.01
CA VAL A 496 -12.57 -10.08 12.14
C VAL A 496 -13.85 -10.45 12.88
N GLY A 497 -14.62 -11.40 12.35
CA GLY A 497 -15.84 -11.88 12.99
C GLY A 497 -16.98 -11.99 11.99
N TYR A 498 -17.59 -13.15 11.91
CA TYR A 498 -18.63 -13.40 10.91
C TYR A 498 -19.84 -12.47 11.03
N GLY A 499 -20.11 -11.97 12.22
CA GLY A 499 -21.23 -11.06 12.44
C GLY A 499 -21.06 -9.69 11.80
N TRP A 500 -19.83 -9.33 11.40
CA TRP A 500 -19.59 -8.00 10.84
C TRP A 500 -20.30 -7.81 9.48
N ILE A 501 -20.12 -8.76 8.56
CA ILE A 501 -20.78 -8.67 7.25
C ILE A 501 -22.29 -8.71 7.39
N ASP A 502 -22.79 -9.61 8.24
CA ASP A 502 -24.23 -9.73 8.45
C ASP A 502 -24.81 -8.43 9.01
N ALA A 503 -24.10 -7.78 9.94
CA ALA A 503 -24.56 -6.51 10.50
C ALA A 503 -24.62 -5.41 9.43
N LEU A 504 -23.63 -5.37 8.53
CA LEU A 504 -23.65 -4.39 7.44
C LEU A 504 -24.86 -4.61 6.53
N LYS A 505 -25.13 -5.87 6.18
CA LYS A 505 -26.27 -6.20 5.33
C LYS A 505 -27.60 -5.85 6.01
N ASP A 506 -27.72 -6.17 7.31
CA ASP A 506 -28.94 -5.88 8.07
C ASP A 506 -29.19 -4.37 8.16
N ASN A 507 -28.13 -3.60 8.38
CA ASN A 507 -28.28 -2.14 8.45
C ASN A 507 -28.60 -1.54 7.09
N ALA A 508 -28.08 -2.11 6.01
CA ALA A 508 -28.44 -1.66 4.67
C ALA A 508 -29.95 -1.82 4.44
N GLU A 509 -30.55 -2.91 4.95
CA GLU A 509 -31.99 -3.11 4.84
C GLU A 509 -32.77 -1.99 5.52
N LEU A 510 -32.25 -1.41 6.59
CA LEU A 510 -32.89 -0.31 7.29
C LEU A 510 -32.80 1.01 6.52
N HIS A 511 -31.78 1.17 5.68
CA HIS A 511 -31.51 2.43 4.99
C HIS A 511 -31.98 2.44 3.54
N VAL A 512 -32.17 1.29 2.92
CA VAL A 512 -32.50 1.19 1.50
C VAL A 512 -33.75 0.31 1.36
N SER A 513 -34.79 0.86 0.74
CA SER A 513 -36.03 0.13 0.54
C SER A 513 -35.98 -0.69 -0.75
N ASP A 514 -36.92 -1.64 -0.88
CA ASP A 514 -37.10 -2.36 -2.14
C ASP A 514 -37.44 -1.39 -3.27
N GLU A 515 -38.19 -0.34 -2.97
CA GLU A 515 -38.56 0.67 -3.94
C GLU A 515 -37.32 1.44 -4.44
N ASP A 516 -36.38 1.75 -3.52
CA ASP A 516 -35.12 2.38 -3.91
C ASP A 516 -34.37 1.54 -4.92
N MET A 517 -34.33 0.22 -4.71
CA MET A 517 -33.60 -0.69 -5.59
C MET A 517 -34.20 -0.74 -7.01
N LYS A 518 -35.51 -0.52 -7.11
CA LYS A 518 -36.21 -0.50 -8.40
C LYS A 518 -35.98 0.82 -9.15
N ASN A 519 -35.57 1.87 -8.45
CA ASN A 519 -35.45 3.21 -9.01
C ASN A 519 -34.07 3.79 -8.71
N PRO A 520 -33.01 3.24 -9.32
CA PRO A 520 -31.66 3.78 -9.08
C PRO A 520 -31.58 5.21 -9.56
N LYS A 521 -30.72 5.99 -8.93
CA LYS A 521 -30.57 7.40 -9.26
C LYS A 521 -30.05 7.58 -10.69
N ALA A 522 -30.67 8.50 -11.43
CA ALA A 522 -30.33 8.69 -12.85
C ALA A 522 -28.87 9.06 -13.06
N GLU A 523 -28.28 9.82 -12.14
CA GLU A 523 -26.90 10.27 -12.25
C GLU A 523 -25.89 9.12 -12.15
N TRP A 524 -26.30 7.94 -11.70
CA TRP A 524 -25.42 6.79 -11.63
C TRP A 524 -25.23 6.11 -12.99
N GLY A 525 -26.09 6.41 -13.97
CA GLY A 525 -25.98 5.83 -15.30
C GLY A 525 -26.08 4.31 -15.27
N ASP A 526 -25.09 3.65 -15.86
CA ASP A 526 -25.05 2.19 -15.90
C ASP A 526 -24.40 1.56 -14.68
N ASP A 527 -23.81 2.36 -13.78
CA ASP A 527 -23.14 1.87 -12.58
C ASP A 527 -24.16 1.72 -11.45
N ILE A 528 -25.05 0.74 -11.62
CA ILE A 528 -26.20 0.55 -10.73
C ILE A 528 -25.82 -0.45 -9.63
N PRO A 529 -26.01 -0.06 -8.36
CA PRO A 529 -25.77 -1.02 -7.27
C PRO A 529 -26.71 -2.22 -7.37
N ASP A 530 -26.15 -3.41 -7.18
CA ASP A 530 -26.91 -4.67 -7.27
C ASP A 530 -27.39 -5.20 -5.93
N THR A 531 -26.96 -4.59 -4.82
CA THR A 531 -27.42 -4.96 -3.49
C THR A 531 -27.77 -3.70 -2.70
N LYS A 532 -28.53 -3.85 -1.63
CA LYS A 532 -28.85 -2.72 -0.75
C LYS A 532 -27.60 -2.19 -0.07
N GLU A 533 -26.67 -3.06 0.30
CA GLU A 533 -25.40 -2.65 0.88
C GLU A 533 -24.63 -1.74 -0.09
N ALA A 534 -24.52 -2.17 -1.35
CA ALA A 534 -23.82 -1.36 -2.37
C ALA A 534 -24.52 -0.02 -2.60
N TYR A 535 -25.86 -0.04 -2.60
CA TYR A 535 -26.66 1.17 -2.75
C TYR A 535 -26.40 2.16 -1.61
N TRP A 536 -26.40 1.64 -0.40
CA TRP A 536 -26.17 2.44 0.82
C TRP A 536 -24.81 3.13 0.77
N TYR A 537 -23.77 2.35 0.42
CA TYR A 537 -22.41 2.91 0.33
C TYR A 537 -22.30 3.94 -0.77
N ARG A 538 -22.97 3.72 -1.90
CA ARG A 538 -22.95 4.70 -2.99
C ARG A 538 -23.60 6.02 -2.54
N CYS A 539 -24.67 5.96 -1.79
CA CYS A 539 -25.32 7.17 -1.28
C CYS A 539 -24.38 7.92 -0.33
N MET A 540 -23.68 7.22 0.54
CA MET A 540 -22.71 7.88 1.43
C MET A 540 -21.57 8.51 0.64
N PHE A 541 -21.09 7.82 -0.38
CA PHE A 541 -20.04 8.35 -1.26
C PHE A 541 -20.51 9.66 -1.92
N ASP A 542 -21.73 9.67 -2.42
CA ASP A 542 -22.28 10.86 -3.08
C ASP A 542 -22.45 12.05 -2.13
N GLU A 543 -22.59 11.80 -0.83
CA GLU A 543 -22.61 12.89 0.15
C GLU A 543 -21.26 13.58 0.28
N HIS A 544 -20.18 12.89 -0.02
CA HIS A 544 -18.83 13.40 0.14
C HIS A 544 -18.19 13.91 -1.14
N PHE A 545 -18.56 13.33 -2.28
CA PHE A 545 -17.83 13.56 -3.54
C PHE A 545 -18.74 13.87 -4.71
N UNK A 546 -18.30 14.63 -5.49
CA UNK A 546 -18.91 15.00 -6.56
C UNK A 546 -19.11 13.87 -7.42
N PRO A 547 -20.14 13.96 -8.29
CA PRO A 547 -20.48 12.78 -9.08
C PRO A 547 -19.39 12.27 -10.02
N TYR A 548 -18.61 13.15 -10.59
CA TYR A 548 -17.55 12.73 -11.51
C TYR A 548 -16.43 11.95 -10.82
N CYS A 549 -16.40 11.92 -9.50
CA CYS A 549 -15.41 11.11 -8.78
C CYS A 549 -15.69 9.61 -8.87
N ALA A 550 -16.91 9.22 -9.18
CA ALA A 550 -17.30 7.82 -9.23
C ALA A 550 -16.51 7.02 -10.27
N SER A 551 -16.02 7.68 -11.32
CA SER A 551 -15.25 7.00 -12.36
C SER A 551 -13.91 6.46 -11.87
N THR A 552 -13.43 6.91 -10.70
CA THR A 552 -12.18 6.40 -10.15
C THR A 552 -12.36 5.12 -9.33
N VAL A 553 -13.61 4.70 -9.10
CA VAL A 553 -13.90 3.55 -8.23
C VAL A 553 -14.05 2.28 -9.05
N MET A 554 -13.43 1.20 -8.57
CA MET A 554 -13.60 -0.13 -9.15
C MET A 554 -14.39 -1.00 -8.18
N ARG A 555 -15.36 -1.73 -8.73
CA ARG A 555 -16.07 -2.74 -7.94
C ARG A 555 -15.26 -4.04 -7.98
N TRP A 556 -14.91 -4.53 -6.79
CA TRP A 556 -14.19 -5.80 -6.68
C TRP A 556 -15.21 -6.95 -6.75
N THR A 557 -15.08 -7.82 -7.75
CA THR A 557 -15.95 -8.97 -7.91
C THR A 557 -15.11 -10.22 -8.21
N PRO A 558 -15.49 -11.37 -7.63
CA PRO A 558 -14.74 -12.60 -7.95
C PRO A 558 -15.05 -13.08 -9.37
N THR A 559 -14.00 -13.42 -10.09
CA THR A 559 -14.11 -14.02 -11.41
C THR A 559 -14.55 -15.50 -11.25
N TRP A 560 -15.16 -16.06 -12.28
CA TRP A 560 -15.62 -17.47 -12.27
C TRP A 560 -16.62 -17.76 -11.13
N SER A 561 -17.36 -16.76 -10.71
CA SER A 561 -18.36 -16.90 -9.66
C SER A 561 -19.65 -16.23 -10.11
N LYS A 562 -20.78 -16.88 -9.82
CA LYS A 562 -22.10 -16.34 -10.14
C LYS A 562 -22.73 -15.59 -8.95
N GLN A 563 -22.06 -15.58 -7.81
CA GLN A 563 -22.59 -14.95 -6.61
C GLN A 563 -22.40 -13.44 -6.64
N THR A 564 -23.40 -12.71 -6.18
CA THR A 564 -23.33 -11.26 -6.09
C THR A 564 -22.50 -10.82 -4.87
N ASP A 565 -22.50 -11.63 -3.80
CA ASP A 565 -21.75 -11.31 -2.59
C ASP A 565 -20.28 -11.64 -2.81
N PRO A 566 -19.37 -10.65 -2.71
CA PRO A 566 -17.96 -10.88 -2.99
C PRO A 566 -17.20 -11.61 -1.88
N SER A 567 -17.83 -11.90 -0.73
CA SER A 567 -17.10 -12.52 0.38
C SER A 567 -16.59 -13.92 0.06
N GLY A 568 -17.25 -14.62 -0.86
CA GLY A 568 -16.87 -15.98 -1.22
C GLY A 568 -17.28 -17.04 -0.23
N ARG A 569 -18.13 -16.70 0.73
CA ARG A 569 -18.55 -17.61 1.80
C ARG A 569 -19.17 -18.90 1.28
N ALA A 570 -19.84 -18.84 0.13
CA ALA A 570 -20.64 -19.96 -0.38
C ALA A 570 -20.05 -20.58 -1.63
N ILE A 571 -18.72 -20.52 -1.81
CA ILE A 571 -18.10 -21.19 -2.97
C ILE A 571 -18.04 -22.69 -2.70
N ALA A 572 -18.81 -23.44 -3.48
CA ALA A 572 -18.97 -24.87 -3.28
C ALA A 572 -17.66 -25.66 -3.42
N ALA A 573 -16.82 -25.26 -4.37
CA ALA A 573 -15.54 -25.94 -4.58
C ALA A 573 -14.63 -25.84 -3.33
N HIS A 574 -14.71 -24.72 -2.64
CA HIS A 574 -13.93 -24.52 -1.41
C HIS A 574 -14.38 -25.49 -0.33
N ALA A 575 -15.70 -25.57 -0.10
CA ALA A 575 -16.25 -26.49 0.89
C ALA A 575 -15.88 -27.94 0.59
N GLN A 576 -15.99 -28.33 -0.67
CA GLN A 576 -15.68 -29.71 -1.07
C GLN A 576 -14.23 -30.08 -0.82
N LYS A 577 -13.30 -29.13 -1.01
CA LYS A 577 -11.88 -29.42 -0.87
C LYS A 577 -11.45 -29.54 0.59
N TYR A 578 -12.13 -28.84 1.50
CA TYR A 578 -11.63 -28.72 2.87
C TYR A 578 -12.53 -29.36 3.94
N ASP A 579 -13.74 -29.78 3.59
CA ASP A 579 -14.61 -30.43 4.54
C ASP A 579 -14.06 -31.77 5.05
N HIS A 580 -13.15 -32.36 4.30
CA HIS A 580 -12.55 -33.65 4.68
C HIS A 580 -11.24 -33.48 5.47
N ALA A 581 -10.84 -32.26 5.75
CA ALA A 581 -9.59 -32.00 6.46
C ALA A 581 -9.79 -31.74 7.95
N ALA A 582 -11.04 -31.77 8.43
CA ALA A 582 -11.35 -31.51 9.84
C ALA A 582 -11.24 -32.76 10.69
#